data_2bb2840483e7f7b8190e6338390cb9cd
#
_entry.id   2bb2840483e7f7b8190e6338390cb9cd
#
_cell.length_a   1.000
_cell.length_b   1.000
_cell.length_c   1.000
_cell.angle_alpha   90.00
_cell.angle_beta   90.00
_cell.angle_gamma   90.00
#
_symmetry.space_group_name_H-M   'P 1'
#
loop_
_entity.id
_entity.type
_entity.pdbx_description
1 polymer ?
#
loop_
_entity_poly.entity_id
_entity_poly.type
_entity_poly.pdbx_seq_one_letter_code
_entity_poly.pdbx_strand_id
1 'polypeptide(L)'
;MIKRVALWQAYLAVGALLTALYVFVDPFAGSGPVINLLGLSPVIAIVVGVRRNRPASQGPWMWFAIGMTLFWLGDLYTYSYPRLFGADVPFPSLGDALYVTVYPALMAGLAMLIRRRNPERDRAGAIDSLIMTLGLALLSWVALIAPYLHDDSLTTLPKLVSIAYPLGDILLLAAAIRLAVDTGKRQPSFYLLTGAIVALLVTDFAYGLVTLQGNYHGQVILDVGWISFYLLWGAAALHPSMRELEQPAPERITRLTPL
;
A
#
# COMPACT_ATOMS: atom_id res chain seq x y z
N MET A 1 -7.89 -10.73 35.62
CA MET A 1 -6.68 -10.65 34.79
C MET A 1 -6.95 -9.67 33.64
N ILE A 2 -6.45 -8.45 33.71
CA ILE A 2 -6.59 -7.47 32.61
C ILE A 2 -5.69 -7.95 31.48
N LYS A 3 -6.28 -8.39 30.35
CA LYS A 3 -5.51 -8.73 29.15
C LYS A 3 -4.73 -7.48 28.70
N ARG A 4 -3.41 -7.53 28.74
CA ARG A 4 -2.59 -6.43 28.20
C ARG A 4 -2.93 -6.26 26.72
N VAL A 5 -3.37 -5.07 26.36
CA VAL A 5 -3.63 -4.71 24.95
C VAL A 5 -2.34 -4.91 24.14
N ALA A 6 -2.43 -5.63 23.04
CA ALA A 6 -1.27 -5.86 22.17
C ALA A 6 -0.88 -4.54 21.47
N LEU A 7 0.40 -4.32 21.24
CA LEU A 7 0.91 -3.06 20.67
C LEU A 7 0.25 -2.71 19.33
N TRP A 8 0.04 -3.68 18.46
CA TRP A 8 -0.63 -3.48 17.17
C TRP A 8 -2.10 -3.05 17.33
N GLN A 9 -2.80 -3.54 18.37
CA GLN A 9 -4.18 -3.14 18.68
C GLN A 9 -4.23 -1.70 19.19
N ALA A 10 -3.31 -1.34 20.10
CA ALA A 10 -3.18 0.03 20.58
C ALA A 10 -2.86 1.00 19.42
N TYR A 11 -1.95 0.61 18.51
CA TYR A 11 -1.60 1.37 17.34
C TYR A 11 -2.82 1.61 16.42
N LEU A 12 -3.60 0.56 16.11
CA LEU A 12 -4.82 0.70 15.32
C LEU A 12 -5.88 1.54 16.02
N ALA A 13 -6.06 1.38 17.34
CA ALA A 13 -7.04 2.16 18.08
C ALA A 13 -6.69 3.66 18.12
N VAL A 14 -5.42 4.00 18.35
CA VAL A 14 -4.95 5.39 18.31
C VAL A 14 -5.04 5.94 16.90
N GLY A 15 -4.63 5.16 15.87
CA GLY A 15 -4.74 5.56 14.47
C GLY A 15 -6.19 5.81 14.06
N ALA A 16 -7.11 4.93 14.43
CA ALA A 16 -8.54 5.11 14.14
C ALA A 16 -9.12 6.35 14.86
N LEU A 17 -8.71 6.62 16.09
CA LEU A 17 -9.12 7.83 16.81
C LEU A 17 -8.60 9.09 16.11
N LEU A 18 -7.34 9.11 15.70
CA LEU A 18 -6.75 10.24 14.96
C LEU A 18 -7.40 10.42 13.58
N THR A 19 -7.74 9.31 12.90
CA THR A 19 -8.50 9.36 11.64
C THR A 19 -9.89 9.94 11.85
N ALA A 20 -10.60 9.51 12.90
CA ALA A 20 -11.90 10.07 13.25
C ALA A 20 -11.78 11.58 13.57
N LEU A 21 -10.76 11.97 14.33
CA LEU A 21 -10.48 13.38 14.62
C LEU A 21 -10.23 14.15 13.32
N TYR A 22 -9.44 13.60 12.39
CA TYR A 22 -9.19 14.18 11.08
C TYR A 22 -10.48 14.42 10.29
N VAL A 23 -11.37 13.42 10.25
CA VAL A 23 -12.64 13.49 9.50
C VAL A 23 -13.62 14.54 10.08
N PHE A 24 -13.67 14.67 11.42
CA PHE A 24 -14.69 15.50 12.10
C PHE A 24 -14.21 16.89 12.50
N VAL A 25 -12.90 17.15 12.52
CA VAL A 25 -12.30 18.44 12.91
C VAL A 25 -11.76 19.16 11.68
N ASP A 26 -12.63 19.66 10.83
CA ASP A 26 -12.33 20.43 9.62
C ASP A 26 -11.02 20.03 8.91
N PRO A 27 -11.11 19.13 7.93
CA PRO A 27 -9.93 18.57 7.28
C PRO A 27 -9.07 19.60 6.53
N PHE A 28 -9.61 20.76 6.21
CA PHE A 28 -8.91 21.78 5.40
C PHE A 28 -8.14 22.82 6.23
N ALA A 29 -8.55 23.14 7.44
CA ALA A 29 -7.93 24.19 8.25
C ALA A 29 -6.70 23.75 9.06
N GLY A 30 -6.59 22.48 9.41
CA GLY A 30 -5.55 21.96 10.32
C GLY A 30 -4.96 20.60 9.98
N SER A 31 -5.44 19.96 8.93
CA SER A 31 -5.26 18.53 8.64
C SER A 31 -3.84 18.10 8.26
N GLY A 32 -3.02 18.96 7.68
CA GLY A 32 -1.65 18.61 7.26
C GLY A 32 -0.81 17.98 8.38
N PRO A 33 -0.78 18.48 9.62
CA PRO A 33 -0.04 17.84 10.71
C PRO A 33 -0.56 16.45 11.08
N VAL A 34 -1.87 16.23 11.09
CA VAL A 34 -2.47 14.93 11.47
C VAL A 34 -2.17 13.88 10.40
N ILE A 35 -2.38 14.22 9.13
CA ILE A 35 -2.11 13.28 8.03
C ILE A 35 -0.61 12.94 7.95
N ASN A 36 0.27 13.93 8.14
CA ASN A 36 1.72 13.70 8.18
C ASN A 36 2.15 12.82 9.38
N LEU A 37 1.51 12.97 10.54
CA LEU A 37 1.77 12.11 11.70
C LEU A 37 1.32 10.67 11.40
N LEU A 38 0.15 10.50 10.79
CA LEU A 38 -0.38 9.20 10.39
C LEU A 38 0.50 8.56 9.31
N GLY A 39 0.97 9.32 8.32
CA GLY A 39 1.87 8.85 7.26
C GLY A 39 3.26 8.44 7.77
N LEU A 40 3.80 9.12 8.79
CA LEU A 40 5.06 8.73 9.43
C LEU A 40 4.90 7.47 10.30
N SER A 41 3.71 7.23 10.83
CA SER A 41 3.47 6.17 11.82
C SER A 41 3.85 4.76 11.34
N PRO A 42 3.59 4.31 10.08
CA PRO A 42 4.00 2.99 9.61
C PRO A 42 5.52 2.83 9.51
N VAL A 43 6.27 3.90 9.23
CA VAL A 43 7.74 3.85 9.22
C VAL A 43 8.25 3.50 10.61
N ILE A 44 7.76 4.20 11.63
CA ILE A 44 8.10 3.93 13.04
C ILE A 44 7.63 2.53 13.43
N ALA A 45 6.40 2.14 13.04
CA ALA A 45 5.83 0.83 13.32
C ALA A 45 6.68 -0.31 12.73
N ILE A 46 7.18 -0.17 11.51
CA ILE A 46 8.07 -1.15 10.87
C ILE A 46 9.38 -1.28 11.67
N VAL A 47 10.03 -0.17 12.00
CA VAL A 47 11.29 -0.18 12.76
C VAL A 47 11.09 -0.84 14.14
N VAL A 48 10.02 -0.48 14.85
CA VAL A 48 9.68 -1.07 16.15
C VAL A 48 9.34 -2.55 16.00
N GLY A 49 8.55 -2.91 14.98
CA GLY A 49 8.14 -4.27 14.68
C GLY A 49 9.34 -5.18 14.40
N VAL A 50 10.26 -4.75 13.54
CA VAL A 50 11.50 -5.49 13.20
C VAL A 50 12.36 -5.69 14.45
N ARG A 51 12.57 -4.65 15.25
CA ARG A 51 13.37 -4.75 16.48
C ARG A 51 12.74 -5.68 17.51
N ARG A 52 11.41 -5.63 17.68
CA ARG A 52 10.68 -6.38 18.70
C ARG A 52 10.44 -7.83 18.29
N ASN A 53 9.97 -8.04 17.08
CA ASN A 53 9.53 -9.36 16.60
C ASN A 53 10.67 -10.17 15.96
N ARG A 54 11.77 -9.52 15.55
CA ARG A 54 12.98 -10.14 14.97
C ARG A 54 12.63 -11.15 13.87
N PRO A 55 12.08 -10.71 12.72
CA PRO A 55 11.81 -11.59 11.59
C PRO A 55 13.10 -12.25 11.09
N ALA A 56 13.01 -13.41 10.45
CA ALA A 56 14.16 -14.15 9.93
C ALA A 56 14.94 -13.34 8.89
N SER A 57 14.25 -12.49 8.12
CA SER A 57 14.87 -11.50 7.25
C SER A 57 14.32 -10.10 7.52
N GLN A 58 15.23 -9.15 7.62
CA GLN A 58 14.87 -7.72 7.72
C GLN A 58 14.69 -7.07 6.33
N GLY A 59 15.22 -7.69 5.28
CA GLY A 59 15.26 -7.11 3.93
C GLY A 59 13.89 -6.66 3.40
N PRO A 60 12.84 -7.50 3.39
CA PRO A 60 11.50 -7.10 2.95
C PRO A 60 10.98 -5.89 3.73
N TRP A 61 11.15 -5.89 5.05
CA TRP A 61 10.67 -4.84 5.93
C TRP A 61 11.44 -3.52 5.76
N MET A 62 12.74 -3.59 5.44
CA MET A 62 13.54 -2.40 5.10
C MET A 62 13.05 -1.75 3.82
N TRP A 63 12.74 -2.53 2.78
CA TRP A 63 12.15 -2.02 1.55
C TRP A 63 10.77 -1.41 1.77
N PHE A 64 9.95 -2.03 2.63
CA PHE A 64 8.67 -1.44 3.04
C PHE A 64 8.86 -0.12 3.81
N ALA A 65 9.84 -0.05 4.71
CA ALA A 65 10.16 1.19 5.41
C ALA A 65 10.60 2.30 4.44
N ILE A 66 11.41 1.96 3.42
CA ILE A 66 11.79 2.90 2.35
C ILE A 66 10.55 3.38 1.60
N GLY A 67 9.69 2.47 1.14
CA GLY A 67 8.45 2.80 0.43
C GLY A 67 7.54 3.70 1.26
N MET A 68 7.31 3.38 2.54
CA MET A 68 6.51 4.21 3.45
C MET A 68 7.14 5.58 3.71
N THR A 69 8.47 5.67 3.77
CA THR A 69 9.17 6.95 3.92
C THR A 69 9.01 7.82 2.67
N LEU A 70 9.12 7.23 1.49
CA LEU A 70 8.90 7.94 0.22
C LEU A 70 7.47 8.45 0.11
N PHE A 71 6.48 7.63 0.49
CA PHE A 71 5.09 8.02 0.49
C PHE A 71 4.85 9.19 1.47
N TRP A 72 5.32 9.06 2.71
CA TRP A 72 5.24 10.12 3.71
C TRP A 72 5.93 11.42 3.27
N LEU A 73 7.07 11.34 2.61
CA LEU A 73 7.75 12.54 2.07
C LEU A 73 6.94 13.19 0.95
N GLY A 74 6.25 12.41 0.12
CA GLY A 74 5.30 12.88 -0.86
C GLY A 74 4.13 13.63 -0.21
N ASP A 75 3.53 13.06 0.85
CA ASP A 75 2.48 13.70 1.64
C ASP A 75 2.99 14.98 2.31
N LEU A 76 4.16 14.92 2.93
CA LEU A 76 4.76 16.08 3.57
C LEU A 76 4.94 17.24 2.59
N TYR A 77 5.39 16.95 1.38
CA TYR A 77 5.48 17.94 0.30
C TYR A 77 4.08 18.46 -0.09
N THR A 78 3.18 17.57 -0.44
CA THR A 78 1.85 17.90 -0.99
C THR A 78 1.00 18.69 0.00
N TYR A 79 0.89 18.23 1.25
CA TYR A 79 0.07 18.91 2.27
C TYR A 79 0.73 20.15 2.89
N SER A 80 2.06 20.31 2.74
CA SER A 80 2.76 21.51 3.23
C SER A 80 2.89 22.59 2.17
N TYR A 81 2.84 22.24 0.88
CA TYR A 81 3.09 23.14 -0.23
C TYR A 81 2.20 24.39 -0.22
N PRO A 82 0.85 24.28 -0.09
CA PRO A 82 -0.02 25.45 -0.09
C PRO A 82 0.27 26.41 1.06
N ARG A 83 0.68 25.88 2.22
CA ARG A 83 1.04 26.72 3.39
C ARG A 83 2.38 27.43 3.24
N LEU A 84 3.33 26.79 2.57
CA LEU A 84 4.69 27.32 2.40
C LEU A 84 4.77 28.31 1.24
N PHE A 85 4.03 28.07 0.16
CA PHE A 85 4.15 28.82 -1.09
C PHE A 85 2.92 29.64 -1.42
N GLY A 86 1.80 29.49 -0.70
CA GLY A 86 0.55 30.22 -0.95
C GLY A 86 -0.09 29.90 -2.31
N ALA A 87 0.21 28.74 -2.88
CA ALA A 87 -0.26 28.30 -4.19
C ALA A 87 -0.63 26.81 -4.17
N ASP A 88 -1.45 26.38 -5.12
CA ASP A 88 -1.76 24.98 -5.29
C ASP A 88 -0.52 24.19 -5.73
N VAL A 89 -0.49 22.89 -5.37
CA VAL A 89 0.60 22.00 -5.76
C VAL A 89 0.62 21.85 -7.29
N PRO A 90 1.74 22.17 -7.95
CA PRO A 90 1.83 21.97 -9.39
C PRO A 90 1.74 20.48 -9.75
N PHE A 91 1.19 20.17 -10.92
CA PHE A 91 1.17 18.81 -11.45
C PHE A 91 1.85 18.75 -12.82
N PRO A 92 2.84 17.87 -13.01
CA PRO A 92 3.53 17.05 -12.01
C PRO A 92 4.43 17.84 -11.07
N SER A 93 4.68 17.28 -9.89
CA SER A 93 5.51 17.87 -8.83
C SER A 93 6.58 16.90 -8.30
N LEU A 94 7.39 17.38 -7.37
CA LEU A 94 8.29 16.49 -6.60
C LEU A 94 7.51 15.45 -5.79
N GLY A 95 6.29 15.79 -5.32
CA GLY A 95 5.41 14.84 -4.66
C GLY A 95 5.11 13.63 -5.53
N ASP A 96 4.78 13.84 -6.81
CA ASP A 96 4.50 12.76 -7.77
C ASP A 96 5.72 11.88 -8.01
N ALA A 97 6.92 12.45 -8.12
CA ALA A 97 8.16 11.69 -8.24
C ALA A 97 8.39 10.78 -7.03
N LEU A 98 8.11 11.28 -5.81
CA LEU A 98 8.20 10.48 -4.58
C LEU A 98 7.16 9.37 -4.58
N TYR A 99 5.89 9.66 -4.90
CA TYR A 99 4.81 8.67 -4.94
C TYR A 99 5.07 7.56 -5.97
N VAL A 100 5.51 7.89 -7.19
CA VAL A 100 5.82 6.89 -8.22
C VAL A 100 6.98 5.98 -7.77
N THR A 101 7.96 6.49 -7.04
CA THR A 101 9.09 5.69 -6.53
C THR A 101 8.71 4.77 -5.36
N VAL A 102 7.51 4.92 -4.76
CA VAL A 102 6.98 3.98 -3.77
C VAL A 102 6.79 2.59 -4.35
N TYR A 103 6.26 2.50 -5.59
CA TYR A 103 5.93 1.22 -6.22
C TYR A 103 7.13 0.28 -6.32
N PRO A 104 8.28 0.66 -6.90
CA PRO A 104 9.45 -0.23 -6.95
C PRO A 104 9.95 -0.61 -5.56
N ALA A 105 9.85 0.26 -4.55
CA ALA A 105 10.25 -0.07 -3.19
C ALA A 105 9.34 -1.15 -2.57
N LEU A 106 8.02 -0.97 -2.64
CA LEU A 106 7.06 -1.97 -2.14
C LEU A 106 7.17 -3.29 -2.91
N MET A 107 7.34 -3.22 -4.24
CA MET A 107 7.54 -4.38 -5.10
C MET A 107 8.79 -5.17 -4.73
N ALA A 108 9.91 -4.51 -4.42
CA ALA A 108 11.13 -5.16 -3.97
C ALA A 108 10.88 -5.95 -2.67
N GLY A 109 10.21 -5.33 -1.69
CA GLY A 109 9.84 -5.97 -0.43
C GLY A 109 8.92 -7.18 -0.64
N LEU A 110 7.86 -7.04 -1.42
CA LEU A 110 6.92 -8.12 -1.74
C LEU A 110 7.59 -9.26 -2.52
N ALA A 111 8.42 -8.94 -3.52
CA ALA A 111 9.15 -9.95 -4.28
C ALA A 111 10.10 -10.78 -3.39
N MET A 112 10.75 -10.14 -2.41
CA MET A 112 11.57 -10.85 -1.43
C MET A 112 10.72 -11.77 -0.53
N LEU A 113 9.54 -11.34 -0.07
CA LEU A 113 8.62 -12.17 0.69
C LEU A 113 8.14 -13.38 -0.13
N ILE A 114 7.67 -13.15 -1.36
CA ILE A 114 7.15 -14.19 -2.26
C ILE A 114 8.22 -15.24 -2.55
N ARG A 115 9.45 -14.81 -2.86
CA ARG A 115 10.57 -15.74 -3.13
C ARG A 115 10.92 -16.62 -1.93
N ARG A 116 10.79 -16.09 -0.70
CA ARG A 116 11.06 -16.85 0.53
C ARG A 116 9.95 -17.83 0.88
N ARG A 117 8.70 -17.43 0.63
CA ARG A 117 7.53 -18.30 0.85
C ARG A 117 7.47 -19.47 -0.13
N ASN A 118 7.98 -19.29 -1.33
CA ASN A 118 7.88 -20.27 -2.41
C ASN A 118 9.22 -20.44 -3.13
N PRO A 119 10.16 -21.19 -2.52
CA PRO A 119 11.48 -21.44 -3.10
C PRO A 119 11.42 -22.31 -4.36
N GLU A 120 10.41 -23.18 -4.52
CA GLU A 120 10.32 -24.17 -5.61
C GLU A 120 9.67 -23.66 -6.89
N ARG A 121 9.43 -22.34 -7.03
CA ARG A 121 8.83 -21.72 -8.23
C ARG A 121 7.54 -22.41 -8.70
N ASP A 122 6.48 -22.29 -7.90
CA ASP A 122 5.15 -22.75 -8.30
C ASP A 122 4.69 -22.05 -9.60
N ARG A 123 4.77 -22.81 -10.70
CA ARG A 123 4.38 -22.31 -12.04
C ARG A 123 2.87 -22.17 -12.16
N ALA A 124 2.11 -23.07 -11.55
CA ALA A 124 0.64 -23.01 -11.62
C ALA A 124 0.12 -21.76 -10.94
N GLY A 125 0.53 -21.49 -9.70
CA GLY A 125 0.15 -20.25 -9.02
C GLY A 125 0.68 -18.98 -9.70
N ALA A 126 1.78 -19.05 -10.45
CA ALA A 126 2.25 -17.94 -11.26
C ALA A 126 1.31 -17.66 -12.45
N ILE A 127 0.81 -18.70 -13.12
CA ILE A 127 -0.17 -18.58 -14.22
C ILE A 127 -1.49 -18.05 -13.68
N ASP A 128 -2.00 -18.59 -12.56
CA ASP A 128 -3.25 -18.14 -11.95
C ASP A 128 -3.18 -16.66 -11.55
N SER A 129 -2.08 -16.25 -10.93
CA SER A 129 -1.87 -14.84 -10.56
C SER A 129 -1.76 -13.94 -11.79
N LEU A 130 -1.15 -14.40 -12.89
CA LEU A 130 -1.07 -13.65 -14.13
C LEU A 130 -2.45 -13.46 -14.78
N ILE A 131 -3.27 -14.52 -14.85
CA ILE A 131 -4.64 -14.45 -15.38
C ILE A 131 -5.48 -13.46 -14.60
N MET A 132 -5.47 -13.56 -13.25
CA MET A 132 -6.21 -12.63 -12.40
C MET A 132 -5.72 -11.18 -12.56
N THR A 133 -4.40 -11.00 -12.61
CA THR A 133 -3.81 -9.66 -12.82
C THR A 133 -4.21 -9.07 -14.16
N LEU A 134 -4.16 -9.85 -15.25
CA LEU A 134 -4.54 -9.36 -16.58
C LEU A 134 -6.02 -8.95 -16.62
N GLY A 135 -6.92 -9.72 -15.98
CA GLY A 135 -8.33 -9.36 -15.90
C GLY A 135 -8.58 -8.02 -15.20
N LEU A 136 -7.90 -7.78 -14.08
CA LEU A 136 -8.02 -6.51 -13.35
C LEU A 136 -7.24 -5.38 -14.03
N ALA A 137 -6.12 -5.68 -14.68
CA ALA A 137 -5.36 -4.71 -15.48
C ALA A 137 -6.16 -4.18 -16.67
N LEU A 138 -6.99 -5.01 -17.30
CA LEU A 138 -7.90 -4.56 -18.37
C LEU A 138 -8.90 -3.52 -17.85
N LEU A 139 -9.41 -3.69 -16.61
CA LEU A 139 -10.28 -2.70 -16.00
C LEU A 139 -9.57 -1.36 -15.81
N SER A 140 -8.35 -1.39 -15.26
CA SER A 140 -7.51 -0.19 -15.08
C SER A 140 -7.13 0.44 -16.42
N TRP A 141 -6.86 -0.38 -17.45
CA TRP A 141 -6.58 0.09 -18.79
C TRP A 141 -7.76 0.89 -19.37
N VAL A 142 -8.96 0.31 -19.34
CA VAL A 142 -10.15 0.95 -19.94
C VAL A 142 -10.59 2.17 -19.13
N ALA A 143 -10.53 2.09 -17.79
CA ALA A 143 -11.06 3.13 -16.93
C ALA A 143 -10.08 4.31 -16.70
N LEU A 144 -8.78 4.08 -16.72
CA LEU A 144 -7.77 5.07 -16.36
C LEU A 144 -6.74 5.29 -17.47
N ILE A 145 -6.05 4.24 -17.93
CA ILE A 145 -4.89 4.41 -18.82
C ILE A 145 -5.32 4.92 -20.20
N ALA A 146 -6.34 4.32 -20.81
CA ALA A 146 -6.81 4.74 -22.14
C ALA A 146 -7.37 6.17 -22.14
N PRO A 147 -8.17 6.63 -21.16
CA PRO A 147 -8.56 8.04 -21.07
C PRO A 147 -7.37 9.00 -20.99
N TYR A 148 -6.38 8.74 -20.13
CA TYR A 148 -5.19 9.60 -20.05
C TYR A 148 -4.38 9.61 -21.35
N LEU A 149 -4.27 8.48 -22.06
CA LEU A 149 -3.57 8.42 -23.35
C LEU A 149 -4.23 9.31 -24.40
N HIS A 150 -5.57 9.40 -24.42
CA HIS A 150 -6.34 10.16 -25.39
C HIS A 150 -6.68 11.60 -24.93
N ASP A 151 -6.20 12.00 -23.76
CA ASP A 151 -6.43 13.36 -23.26
C ASP A 151 -5.44 14.34 -23.92
N ASP A 152 -5.89 15.05 -24.93
CA ASP A 152 -5.08 16.06 -25.65
C ASP A 152 -4.87 17.37 -24.86
N SER A 153 -5.54 17.54 -23.72
CA SER A 153 -5.32 18.68 -22.83
C SER A 153 -4.04 18.57 -22.02
N LEU A 154 -3.54 17.33 -21.81
CA LEU A 154 -2.32 17.03 -21.08
C LEU A 154 -1.10 17.08 -21.99
N THR A 155 -0.06 17.81 -21.56
CA THR A 155 1.25 17.71 -22.19
C THR A 155 1.93 16.37 -21.87
N THR A 156 3.06 16.07 -22.49
CA THR A 156 3.70 14.73 -22.41
C THR A 156 4.05 14.32 -20.98
N LEU A 157 4.64 15.19 -20.18
CA LEU A 157 5.07 14.84 -18.83
C LEU A 157 3.89 14.58 -17.88
N PRO A 158 2.86 15.46 -17.74
CA PRO A 158 1.65 15.14 -17.00
C PRO A 158 0.98 13.84 -17.43
N LYS A 159 0.89 13.59 -18.74
CA LYS A 159 0.32 12.34 -19.30
C LYS A 159 1.09 11.10 -18.84
N LEU A 160 2.43 11.13 -18.91
CA LEU A 160 3.28 10.02 -18.46
C LEU A 160 3.14 9.76 -16.96
N VAL A 161 3.11 10.82 -16.16
CA VAL A 161 2.95 10.68 -14.70
C VAL A 161 1.56 10.13 -14.36
N SER A 162 0.49 10.64 -14.99
CA SER A 162 -0.87 10.12 -14.78
C SER A 162 -1.01 8.62 -15.13
N ILE A 163 -0.28 8.14 -16.13
CA ILE A 163 -0.27 6.73 -16.53
C ILE A 163 0.62 5.88 -15.61
N ALA A 164 1.68 6.47 -15.04
CA ALA A 164 2.61 5.75 -14.17
C ALA A 164 1.91 5.20 -12.90
N TYR A 165 0.93 5.91 -12.36
CA TYR A 165 0.17 5.47 -11.17
C TYR A 165 -0.61 4.17 -11.45
N PRO A 166 -1.54 4.10 -12.40
CA PRO A 166 -2.26 2.85 -12.65
C PRO A 166 -1.36 1.71 -13.14
N LEU A 167 -0.23 1.98 -13.78
CA LEU A 167 0.77 0.95 -14.09
C LEU A 167 1.44 0.42 -12.83
N GLY A 168 1.82 1.30 -11.90
CA GLY A 168 2.35 0.93 -10.59
C GLY A 168 1.37 0.08 -9.79
N ASP A 169 0.09 0.46 -9.80
CA ASP A 169 -1.00 -0.27 -9.15
C ASP A 169 -1.17 -1.67 -9.73
N ILE A 170 -1.13 -1.83 -11.05
CA ILE A 170 -1.20 -3.15 -11.70
C ILE A 170 -0.03 -4.04 -11.26
N LEU A 171 1.18 -3.50 -11.19
CA LEU A 171 2.34 -4.26 -10.72
C LEU A 171 2.22 -4.65 -9.24
N LEU A 172 1.76 -3.73 -8.39
CA LEU A 172 1.53 -4.00 -6.98
C LEU A 172 0.40 -5.03 -6.78
N LEU A 173 -0.67 -4.93 -7.58
CA LEU A 173 -1.76 -5.89 -7.63
C LEU A 173 -1.26 -7.29 -8.01
N ALA A 174 -0.39 -7.40 -9.03
CA ALA A 174 0.21 -8.66 -9.43
C ALA A 174 0.97 -9.33 -8.28
N ALA A 175 1.77 -8.55 -7.54
CA ALA A 175 2.49 -9.04 -6.38
C ALA A 175 1.53 -9.42 -5.23
N ALA A 176 0.48 -8.64 -4.99
CA ALA A 176 -0.52 -8.94 -3.96
C ALA A 176 -1.29 -10.23 -4.27
N ILE A 177 -1.73 -10.40 -5.52
CA ILE A 177 -2.41 -11.63 -5.98
C ILE A 177 -1.45 -12.82 -5.84
N ARG A 178 -0.19 -12.68 -6.27
CA ARG A 178 0.82 -13.74 -6.15
C ARG A 178 1.03 -14.14 -4.69
N LEU A 179 1.08 -13.17 -3.79
CA LEU A 179 1.18 -13.41 -2.34
C LEU A 179 -0.10 -14.09 -1.80
N ALA A 180 -1.28 -13.73 -2.33
CA ALA A 180 -2.56 -14.27 -1.87
C ALA A 180 -2.84 -15.69 -2.38
N VAL A 181 -2.43 -16.02 -3.60
CA VAL A 181 -2.58 -17.36 -4.21
C VAL A 181 -1.60 -18.36 -3.61
N ASP A 182 -0.48 -17.88 -3.09
CA ASP A 182 0.54 -18.71 -2.45
C ASP A 182 -0.03 -19.56 -1.30
N THR A 183 0.39 -20.81 -1.22
CA THR A 183 -0.07 -21.79 -0.22
C THR A 183 0.48 -21.56 1.19
N GLY A 184 1.27 -20.51 1.42
CA GLY A 184 1.85 -20.15 2.71
C GLY A 184 0.84 -19.94 3.84
N LYS A 185 1.30 -19.98 5.09
CA LYS A 185 0.46 -19.74 6.26
C LYS A 185 -0.15 -18.34 6.21
N ARG A 186 -1.47 -18.25 6.32
CA ARG A 186 -2.22 -16.99 6.38
C ARG A 186 -2.39 -16.54 7.83
N GLN A 187 -1.37 -15.89 8.35
CA GLN A 187 -1.36 -15.34 9.69
C GLN A 187 -1.98 -13.92 9.73
N PRO A 188 -2.35 -13.37 10.90
CA PRO A 188 -2.95 -12.04 10.98
C PRO A 188 -2.15 -10.93 10.28
N SER A 189 -0.81 -10.96 10.35
CA SER A 189 0.04 -10.01 9.65
C SER A 189 -0.10 -10.09 8.13
N PHE A 190 -0.39 -11.29 7.58
CA PHE A 190 -0.70 -11.47 6.17
C PHE A 190 -1.99 -10.74 5.76
N TYR A 191 -3.06 -10.91 6.53
CA TYR A 191 -4.34 -10.24 6.24
C TYR A 191 -4.24 -8.72 6.38
N LEU A 192 -3.49 -8.24 7.38
CA LEU A 192 -3.25 -6.81 7.58
C LEU A 192 -2.47 -6.23 6.39
N LEU A 193 -1.40 -6.90 5.95
CA LEU A 193 -0.60 -6.45 4.81
C LEU A 193 -1.40 -6.48 3.50
N THR A 194 -2.13 -7.56 3.24
CA THR A 194 -2.99 -7.68 2.05
C THR A 194 -4.11 -6.63 2.09
N GLY A 195 -4.73 -6.43 3.25
CA GLY A 195 -5.74 -5.39 3.44
C GLY A 195 -5.20 -3.98 3.21
N ALA A 196 -3.96 -3.71 3.63
CA ALA A 196 -3.28 -2.44 3.33
C ALA A 196 -3.13 -2.22 1.82
N ILE A 197 -2.63 -3.23 1.10
CA ILE A 197 -2.46 -3.13 -0.37
C ILE A 197 -3.82 -2.92 -1.05
N VAL A 198 -4.85 -3.65 -0.64
CA VAL A 198 -6.22 -3.47 -1.20
C VAL A 198 -6.73 -2.06 -0.92
N ALA A 199 -6.52 -1.52 0.29
CA ALA A 199 -6.91 -0.15 0.62
C ALA A 199 -6.22 0.87 -0.31
N LEU A 200 -4.91 0.73 -0.53
CA LEU A 200 -4.17 1.58 -1.46
C LEU A 200 -4.75 1.50 -2.88
N LEU A 201 -4.83 0.29 -3.46
CA LEU A 201 -5.27 0.08 -4.85
C LEU A 201 -6.70 0.58 -5.10
N VAL A 202 -7.62 0.35 -4.15
CA VAL A 202 -9.00 0.84 -4.26
C VAL A 202 -9.05 2.36 -4.19
N THR A 203 -8.24 2.96 -3.32
CA THR A 203 -8.19 4.42 -3.15
C THR A 203 -7.58 5.09 -4.37
N ASP A 204 -6.47 4.57 -4.89
CA ASP A 204 -5.79 5.12 -6.07
C ASP A 204 -6.66 4.99 -7.32
N PHE A 205 -7.36 3.86 -7.49
CA PHE A 205 -8.32 3.69 -8.57
C PHE A 205 -9.48 4.69 -8.47
N ALA A 206 -10.04 4.86 -7.27
CA ALA A 206 -11.13 5.83 -7.03
C ALA A 206 -10.63 7.27 -7.25
N TYR A 207 -9.44 7.61 -6.78
CA TYR A 207 -8.80 8.90 -7.02
C TYR A 207 -8.63 9.17 -8.52
N GLY A 208 -8.12 8.20 -9.28
CA GLY A 208 -7.95 8.31 -10.73
C GLY A 208 -9.27 8.59 -11.46
N LEU A 209 -10.35 7.88 -11.09
CA LEU A 209 -11.69 8.11 -11.66
C LEU A 209 -12.23 9.50 -11.35
N VAL A 210 -12.13 9.94 -10.09
CA VAL A 210 -12.62 11.26 -9.66
C VAL A 210 -11.82 12.37 -10.33
N THR A 211 -10.52 12.20 -10.48
CA THR A 211 -9.63 13.17 -11.15
C THR A 211 -9.94 13.27 -12.64
N LEU A 212 -10.14 12.14 -13.34
CA LEU A 212 -10.54 12.13 -14.76
C LEU A 212 -11.88 12.83 -15.02
N GLN A 213 -12.81 12.75 -14.05
CA GLN A 213 -14.11 13.42 -14.14
C GLN A 213 -14.04 14.93 -13.80
N GLY A 214 -12.88 15.45 -13.41
CA GLY A 214 -12.71 16.82 -12.97
C GLY A 214 -13.39 17.12 -11.61
N ASN A 215 -13.74 16.08 -10.85
CA ASN A 215 -14.52 16.19 -9.61
C ASN A 215 -13.63 16.09 -8.34
N TYR A 216 -12.31 16.11 -8.50
CA TYR A 216 -11.42 16.07 -7.34
C TYR A 216 -11.34 17.44 -6.66
N HIS A 217 -11.86 17.52 -5.45
CA HIS A 217 -11.88 18.70 -4.59
C HIS A 217 -11.35 18.40 -3.18
N GLY A 218 -10.44 17.42 -3.04
CA GLY A 218 -9.92 17.00 -1.74
C GLY A 218 -10.95 16.19 -0.94
N GLN A 219 -11.41 15.06 -1.48
CA GLN A 219 -12.38 14.21 -0.79
C GLN A 219 -11.75 13.48 0.41
N VAL A 220 -12.24 13.81 1.61
CA VAL A 220 -11.83 13.18 2.88
C VAL A 220 -11.91 11.64 2.85
N ILE A 221 -12.86 11.08 2.08
CA ILE A 221 -13.01 9.62 1.96
C ILE A 221 -11.77 8.97 1.31
N LEU A 222 -11.09 9.63 0.38
CA LEU A 222 -9.87 9.14 -0.23
C LEU A 222 -8.71 9.20 0.77
N ASP A 223 -8.62 10.28 1.56
CA ASP A 223 -7.64 10.38 2.64
C ASP A 223 -7.80 9.25 3.67
N VAL A 224 -9.04 8.89 4.03
CA VAL A 224 -9.32 7.74 4.91
C VAL A 224 -8.82 6.43 4.28
N GLY A 225 -8.90 6.29 2.97
CA GLY A 225 -8.38 5.15 2.25
C GLY A 225 -6.84 5.03 2.37
N TRP A 226 -6.11 6.11 2.10
CA TRP A 226 -4.65 6.15 2.25
C TRP A 226 -4.21 6.02 3.72
N ILE A 227 -4.91 6.64 4.66
CA ILE A 227 -4.69 6.44 6.10
C ILE A 227 -4.90 4.97 6.49
N SER A 228 -5.92 4.30 5.95
CA SER A 228 -6.15 2.87 6.18
C SER A 228 -4.99 2.02 5.69
N PHE A 229 -4.44 2.32 4.51
CA PHE A 229 -3.22 1.70 4.00
C PHE A 229 -2.06 1.85 5.00
N TYR A 230 -1.80 3.05 5.51
CA TYR A 230 -0.75 3.31 6.51
C TYR A 230 -0.95 2.51 7.78
N LEU A 231 -2.14 2.57 8.36
CA LEU A 231 -2.44 1.93 9.63
C LEU A 231 -2.40 0.40 9.53
N LEU A 232 -2.93 -0.18 8.48
CA LEU A 232 -2.91 -1.63 8.29
C LEU A 232 -1.49 -2.14 8.04
N TRP A 233 -0.67 -1.39 7.29
CA TRP A 233 0.73 -1.76 7.07
C TRP A 233 1.56 -1.70 8.36
N GLY A 234 1.41 -0.62 9.12
CA GLY A 234 2.06 -0.48 10.42
C GLY A 234 1.62 -1.56 11.41
N ALA A 235 0.33 -1.89 11.44
CA ALA A 235 -0.20 -2.98 12.27
C ALA A 235 0.34 -4.35 11.86
N ALA A 236 0.49 -4.60 10.54
CA ALA A 236 1.10 -5.82 10.02
C ALA A 236 2.54 -5.99 10.53
N ALA A 237 3.31 -4.91 10.57
CA ALA A 237 4.67 -4.89 11.07
C ALA A 237 4.75 -5.07 12.61
N LEU A 238 3.80 -4.51 13.36
CA LEU A 238 3.77 -4.63 14.83
C LEU A 238 3.21 -5.97 15.32
N HIS A 239 2.45 -6.68 14.47
CA HIS A 239 1.87 -7.96 14.87
C HIS A 239 2.95 -9.05 15.01
N PRO A 240 2.96 -9.86 16.09
CA PRO A 240 3.99 -10.90 16.30
C PRO A 240 4.14 -11.89 15.16
N SER A 241 3.06 -12.17 14.40
CA SER A 241 3.11 -13.09 13.26
C SER A 241 3.83 -12.54 12.03
N MET A 242 4.32 -11.30 12.04
CA MET A 242 5.15 -10.75 10.97
C MET A 242 6.37 -11.62 10.66
N ARG A 243 6.94 -12.27 11.68
CA ARG A 243 8.09 -13.19 11.56
C ARG A 243 7.75 -14.50 10.83
N GLU A 244 6.48 -14.84 10.73
CA GLU A 244 5.99 -16.06 10.08
C GLU A 244 5.59 -15.81 8.61
N LEU A 245 5.56 -14.56 8.17
CA LEU A 245 5.22 -14.19 6.79
C LEU A 245 6.16 -14.79 5.75
N GLU A 246 7.41 -15.07 6.13
CA GLU A 246 8.43 -15.63 5.25
C GLU A 246 8.43 -17.16 5.24
N GLN A 247 7.64 -17.79 6.10
CA GLN A 247 7.66 -19.25 6.23
C GLN A 247 6.88 -19.89 5.07
N PRO A 248 7.50 -20.89 4.39
CA PRO A 248 6.79 -21.68 3.39
C PRO A 248 5.62 -22.43 4.03
N ALA A 249 4.65 -22.82 3.20
CA ALA A 249 3.59 -23.71 3.65
C ALA A 249 4.19 -25.05 4.09
N PRO A 250 3.60 -25.70 5.10
CA PRO A 250 3.94 -27.11 5.35
C PRO A 250 3.60 -27.92 4.10
N GLU A 251 4.51 -28.80 3.69
CA GLU A 251 4.28 -29.73 2.58
C GLU A 251 2.94 -30.45 2.79
N ARG A 252 2.02 -30.31 1.83
CA ARG A 252 0.84 -31.16 1.77
C ARG A 252 1.31 -32.55 1.35
N ILE A 253 1.51 -33.44 2.32
CA ILE A 253 1.65 -34.86 2.04
C ILE A 253 0.31 -35.30 1.44
N THR A 254 0.22 -35.33 0.12
CA THR A 254 -0.89 -35.96 -0.59
C THR A 254 -0.76 -37.44 -0.35
N ARG A 255 -1.36 -37.96 0.71
CA ARG A 255 -1.54 -39.41 0.85
C ARG A 255 -2.47 -39.83 -0.27
N LEU A 256 -1.88 -40.39 -1.34
CA LEU A 256 -2.63 -41.14 -2.31
C LEU A 256 -3.22 -42.31 -1.52
N THR A 257 -4.54 -42.26 -1.27
CA THR A 257 -5.25 -43.43 -0.77
C THR A 257 -5.20 -44.48 -1.88
N PRO A 258 -4.60 -45.64 -1.68
CA PRO A 258 -4.70 -46.71 -2.68
C PRO A 258 -6.17 -47.10 -2.82
N LEU A 259 -6.68 -47.11 -4.05
CA LEU A 259 -7.98 -47.65 -4.43
C LEU A 259 -8.08 -49.13 -4.13
#